data_125fb82c3446848c752745e9f28fb43d
#
_entry.id   125fb82c3446848c752745e9f28fb43d
#
_cell.length_a   1.000
_cell.length_b   1.000
_cell.length_c   1.000
_cell.angle_alpha   90.00
_cell.angle_beta   90.00
_cell.angle_gamma   90.00
#
_symmetry.space_group_name_H-M   'P 1'
#
loop_
_entity.id
_entity.type
_entity.pdbx_description
1 polymer ?
#
loop_
_entity_poly.entity_id
_entity_poly.type
_entity_poly.pdbx_seq_one_letter_code
_entity_poly.pdbx_strand_id
1 'polypeptide(L)'
;MARAFLIFFVVPFAFFVVPPAFADDGWSLTTSDFKRQNVNLRSFDENGAKVVPYAQQAEITIPLDKLLQLDRGGAAIQQVRGTFTLYLTSGDRVGGEPVAIANDQLTWKSPAAGDLTIPVKDLRGIVRGQDAPQFDATRTEDVVLLSNGDNVKGIVTGLEAGKVNVKQASGDAIPVDLTSAKAIHFAAAKGDNLVGRAFRVQLSDGSVVTAPKVEMKGTQFTLTLGEGNTRPVDAAQVVLVEQLNGPVSWLSARVPAETVYQPMFDVSFPPQMDRNYRGERIRFGGHDFARGIGMHAYCKITYALDGSFKAFRTQYALSEDAYKGKVTVRILLDDKVVHEAKDFPPGKLSPVILLDLGSAKTLSLEAHPGGDPNTDDRTQWHIDTQARLNWIEPALLKEKPAAAAAEAPKPDAPPAAAPAPQAKPDPAKPE
;
A
#
# COMPACT_ATOMS: atom_id res chain seq x y z
N MET A 1 27.15 79.02 27.99
CA MET A 1 27.74 77.96 27.11
C MET A 1 27.43 76.59 27.69
N ALA A 2 26.40 75.94 27.24
CA ALA A 2 26.00 74.60 27.67
C ALA A 2 26.35 73.62 26.53
N ARG A 3 27.27 72.71 26.85
CA ARG A 3 27.63 71.60 25.93
C ARG A 3 26.67 70.42 26.17
N ALA A 4 25.83 70.10 25.16
CA ALA A 4 25.02 68.90 25.15
C ALA A 4 25.89 67.71 24.73
N PHE A 5 25.95 66.67 25.60
CA PHE A 5 26.54 65.39 25.28
C PHE A 5 25.48 64.48 24.67
N LEU A 6 25.68 64.13 23.41
CA LEU A 6 24.83 63.15 22.70
C LEU A 6 25.38 61.74 22.95
N ILE A 7 24.65 60.93 23.70
CA ILE A 7 25.00 59.53 23.95
C ILE A 7 24.34 58.70 22.86
N PHE A 8 25.17 58.10 21.98
CA PHE A 8 24.71 57.10 20.99
C PHE A 8 24.58 55.75 21.69
N PHE A 9 23.34 55.25 21.80
CA PHE A 9 23.10 53.88 22.15
C PHE A 9 23.25 53.00 20.89
N VAL A 10 24.33 52.21 20.83
CA VAL A 10 24.51 51.15 19.86
C VAL A 10 23.78 49.93 20.38
N VAL A 11 22.60 49.62 19.78
CA VAL A 11 21.87 48.38 20.03
C VAL A 11 22.54 47.29 19.19
N PRO A 12 23.10 46.22 19.79
CA PRO A 12 23.63 45.13 19.01
C PRO A 12 22.47 44.38 18.36
N PHE A 13 22.38 44.44 17.03
CA PHE A 13 21.54 43.57 16.24
C PHE A 13 22.11 42.16 16.37
N ALA A 14 21.48 41.32 17.19
CA ALA A 14 21.74 39.89 17.18
C ALA A 14 21.16 39.35 15.87
N PHE A 15 22.02 39.00 14.93
CA PHE A 15 21.67 38.21 13.78
C PHE A 15 21.26 36.83 14.31
N PHE A 16 19.94 36.58 14.40
CA PHE A 16 19.42 35.24 14.46
C PHE A 16 19.74 34.61 13.11
N VAL A 17 20.78 33.80 13.05
CA VAL A 17 20.99 32.85 11.98
C VAL A 17 19.85 31.84 12.13
N VAL A 18 18.77 32.04 11.37
CA VAL A 18 17.76 31.02 11.16
C VAL A 18 18.48 29.88 10.43
N PRO A 19 18.62 28.70 11.06
CA PRO A 19 19.23 27.60 10.35
C PRO A 19 18.38 27.39 9.08
N PRO A 20 19.00 27.04 7.92
CA PRO A 20 18.25 26.77 6.71
C PRO A 20 17.21 25.73 7.08
N ALA A 21 15.94 26.01 6.74
CA ALA A 21 14.89 25.02 6.80
C ALA A 21 15.39 23.84 5.95
N PHE A 22 15.82 22.78 6.64
CA PHE A 22 16.14 21.52 5.98
C PHE A 22 14.88 21.15 5.22
N ALA A 23 14.98 21.09 3.89
CA ALA A 23 13.97 20.48 3.06
C ALA A 23 13.65 19.14 3.73
N ASP A 24 12.39 18.91 4.03
CA ASP A 24 11.90 17.81 4.85
C ASP A 24 12.06 16.50 4.07
N ASP A 25 13.30 16.02 3.94
CA ASP A 25 13.65 14.70 3.43
C ASP A 25 13.36 13.61 4.49
N GLY A 26 12.41 13.92 5.36
CA GLY A 26 12.07 13.13 6.52
C GLY A 26 11.53 11.76 6.14
N TRP A 27 12.26 10.74 6.56
CA TRP A 27 11.78 9.36 6.55
C TRP A 27 11.00 9.09 7.83
N SER A 28 9.96 8.27 7.69
CA SER A 28 9.27 7.65 8.81
C SER A 28 9.62 6.18 8.84
N LEU A 29 10.10 5.70 9.98
CA LEU A 29 10.46 4.32 10.21
C LEU A 29 9.38 3.66 11.06
N THR A 30 8.89 2.49 10.65
CA THR A 30 7.98 1.66 11.43
C THR A 30 8.68 0.37 11.82
N THR A 31 8.68 0.08 13.13
CA THR A 31 9.29 -1.13 13.70
C THR A 31 8.28 -2.27 13.84
N SER A 32 8.77 -3.50 14.11
CA SER A 32 7.94 -4.70 14.24
C SER A 32 6.95 -4.68 15.41
N ASP A 33 7.13 -3.75 16.36
CA ASP A 33 6.17 -3.44 17.41
C ASP A 33 5.18 -2.32 17.00
N PHE A 34 5.18 -1.95 15.72
CA PHE A 34 4.31 -0.94 15.09
C PHE A 34 4.51 0.48 15.61
N LYS A 35 5.63 0.74 16.26
CA LYS A 35 6.01 2.12 16.60
C LYS A 35 6.53 2.80 15.35
N ARG A 36 5.98 3.99 15.12
CA ARG A 36 6.37 4.88 14.02
C ARG A 36 7.15 6.06 14.57
N GLN A 37 8.25 6.39 13.94
CA GLN A 37 9.09 7.54 14.34
C GLN A 37 9.68 8.21 13.10
N ASN A 38 9.76 9.53 13.14
CA ASN A 38 10.43 10.31 12.10
C ASN A 38 11.92 10.26 12.31
N VAL A 39 12.66 10.02 11.24
CA VAL A 39 14.09 9.78 11.28
C VAL A 39 14.81 10.40 10.08
N ASN A 40 16.08 10.74 10.26
CA ASN A 40 17.00 10.94 9.16
C ASN A 40 17.64 9.59 8.81
N LEU A 41 17.35 9.03 7.64
CA LEU A 41 17.97 7.81 7.17
C LEU A 41 19.38 8.08 6.70
N ARG A 42 20.37 7.35 7.25
CA ARG A 42 21.79 7.49 6.92
C ARG A 42 22.28 6.42 5.96
N SER A 43 21.89 5.18 6.23
CA SER A 43 22.16 4.05 5.34
C SER A 43 21.14 2.93 5.58
N PHE A 44 21.04 2.04 4.61
CA PHE A 44 20.23 0.84 4.69
C PHE A 44 21.01 -0.31 4.05
N ASP A 45 21.12 -1.43 4.73
CA ASP A 45 21.83 -2.61 4.24
C ASP A 45 21.30 -3.91 4.87
N GLU A 46 22.01 -5.01 4.70
CA GLU A 46 21.66 -6.32 5.27
C GLU A 46 21.65 -6.36 6.80
N ASN A 47 22.32 -5.41 7.47
CA ASN A 47 22.33 -5.30 8.92
C ASN A 47 21.14 -4.47 9.45
N GLY A 48 20.50 -3.68 8.59
CA GLY A 48 19.35 -2.85 8.94
C GLY A 48 19.43 -1.41 8.47
N ALA A 49 18.63 -0.56 9.09
CA ALA A 49 18.59 0.87 8.85
C ALA A 49 19.41 1.63 9.89
N LYS A 50 20.41 2.39 9.46
CA LYS A 50 21.07 3.38 10.33
C LYS A 50 20.33 4.70 10.24
N VAL A 51 19.85 5.17 11.35
CA VAL A 51 18.96 6.34 11.41
C VAL A 51 19.33 7.26 12.59
N VAL A 52 19.00 8.53 12.44
CA VAL A 52 18.99 9.49 13.55
C VAL A 52 17.52 9.89 13.80
N PRO A 53 16.88 9.39 14.87
CA PRO A 53 15.53 9.80 15.23
C PRO A 53 15.46 11.31 15.52
N TYR A 54 14.39 11.99 15.10
CA TYR A 54 14.24 13.43 15.35
C TYR A 54 14.19 13.78 16.84
N ALA A 55 13.67 12.88 17.66
CA ALA A 55 13.61 13.03 19.11
C ALA A 55 14.96 12.76 19.80
N GLN A 56 15.96 12.26 19.08
CA GLN A 56 17.26 11.86 19.60
C GLN A 56 18.34 12.37 18.65
N GLN A 57 19.49 12.80 19.18
CA GLN A 57 20.59 13.27 18.33
C GLN A 57 21.61 12.17 18.00
N ALA A 58 21.45 10.99 18.56
CA ALA A 58 22.36 9.87 18.37
C ALA A 58 21.92 8.98 17.21
N GLU A 59 22.89 8.52 16.41
CA GLU A 59 22.64 7.49 15.39
C GLU A 59 22.40 6.14 16.05
N ILE A 60 21.36 5.46 15.60
CA ILE A 60 21.03 4.10 16.02
C ILE A 60 20.87 3.20 14.80
N THR A 61 21.09 1.89 15.00
CA THR A 61 20.83 0.88 13.96
C THR A 61 19.57 0.11 14.34
N ILE A 62 18.59 0.10 13.44
CA ILE A 62 17.39 -0.74 13.56
C ILE A 62 17.62 -1.99 12.71
N PRO A 63 17.81 -3.16 13.33
CA PRO A 63 18.08 -4.39 12.58
C PRO A 63 16.85 -4.84 11.77
N LEU A 64 17.09 -5.61 10.68
CA LEU A 64 16.02 -6.00 9.77
C LEU A 64 14.91 -6.84 10.42
N ASP A 65 15.20 -7.59 11.47
CA ASP A 65 14.19 -8.34 12.23
C ASP A 65 13.26 -7.45 13.08
N LYS A 66 13.63 -6.18 13.24
CA LYS A 66 12.83 -5.17 13.94
C LYS A 66 12.25 -4.11 13.00
N LEU A 67 12.56 -4.14 11.71
CA LEU A 67 12.09 -3.19 10.72
C LEU A 67 10.88 -3.73 9.97
N LEU A 68 9.81 -2.94 9.83
CA LEU A 68 8.70 -3.23 8.91
C LEU A 68 8.84 -2.44 7.63
N GLN A 69 8.97 -1.13 7.75
CA GLN A 69 9.01 -0.25 6.59
C GLN A 69 9.73 1.06 6.88
N LEU A 70 10.21 1.66 5.82
CA LEU A 70 10.65 3.03 5.73
C LEU A 70 9.75 3.74 4.73
N ASP A 71 9.09 4.80 5.13
CA ASP A 71 8.30 5.62 4.21
C ASP A 71 8.75 7.08 4.25
N ARG A 72 8.64 7.74 3.12
CA ARG A 72 8.94 9.15 2.97
C ARG A 72 7.68 9.96 3.24
N GLY A 73 7.57 10.52 4.44
CA GLY A 73 6.42 11.30 4.86
C GLY A 73 6.09 12.42 3.88
N GLY A 74 4.82 12.51 3.48
CA GLY A 74 4.34 13.57 2.60
C GLY A 74 4.72 13.46 1.11
N ALA A 75 5.52 12.47 0.70
CA ALA A 75 5.79 12.24 -0.71
C ALA A 75 4.52 11.84 -1.44
N ALA A 76 4.07 12.68 -2.36
CA ALA A 76 2.93 12.35 -3.21
C ALA A 76 3.29 11.17 -4.12
N ILE A 77 2.57 10.07 -3.98
CA ILE A 77 2.66 8.97 -4.93
C ILE A 77 1.93 9.44 -6.18
N GLN A 78 2.68 9.67 -7.24
CA GLN A 78 2.12 9.98 -8.53
C GLN A 78 1.50 8.71 -9.14
N GLN A 79 0.62 8.89 -10.10
CA GLN A 79 0.18 7.78 -10.93
C GLN A 79 1.36 7.24 -11.73
N VAL A 80 1.37 5.93 -12.02
CA VAL A 80 2.45 5.28 -12.77
C VAL A 80 2.69 6.05 -14.08
N ARG A 81 3.93 6.51 -14.29
CA ARG A 81 4.29 7.26 -15.48
C ARG A 81 4.82 6.34 -16.57
N GLY A 82 4.35 6.53 -17.78
CA GLY A 82 4.76 5.79 -18.96
C GLY A 82 3.59 5.63 -19.93
N THR A 83 3.89 5.27 -21.16
CA THR A 83 2.85 4.94 -22.15
C THR A 83 2.12 3.66 -21.76
N PHE A 84 2.85 2.75 -21.10
CA PHE A 84 2.33 1.48 -20.62
C PHE A 84 2.67 1.26 -19.14
N THR A 85 1.88 0.40 -18.52
CA THR A 85 2.18 -0.17 -17.21
C THR A 85 2.38 -1.68 -17.37
N LEU A 86 3.53 -2.16 -16.95
CA LEU A 86 3.85 -3.57 -16.84
C LEU A 86 3.32 -4.10 -15.51
N TYR A 87 2.68 -5.26 -15.53
CA TYR A 87 2.20 -6.00 -14.37
C TYR A 87 2.87 -7.37 -14.32
N LEU A 88 3.44 -7.72 -13.17
CA LEU A 88 4.13 -8.98 -12.95
C LEU A 88 3.30 -9.94 -12.07
N THR A 89 3.62 -11.22 -12.15
CA THR A 89 3.03 -12.26 -11.30
C THR A 89 3.34 -12.08 -9.82
N SER A 90 4.46 -11.40 -9.49
CA SER A 90 4.84 -10.96 -8.13
C SER A 90 3.90 -9.92 -7.52
N GLY A 91 3.01 -9.30 -8.33
CA GLY A 91 2.21 -8.15 -7.95
C GLY A 91 2.93 -6.82 -8.16
N ASP A 92 4.12 -6.83 -8.72
CA ASP A 92 4.83 -5.62 -9.10
C ASP A 92 4.15 -4.94 -10.29
N ARG A 93 4.34 -3.63 -10.37
CA ARG A 93 3.88 -2.81 -11.49
C ARG A 93 4.92 -1.74 -11.81
N VAL A 94 5.27 -1.60 -13.06
CA VAL A 94 6.33 -0.69 -13.49
C VAL A 94 5.86 0.12 -14.68
N GLY A 95 5.90 1.44 -14.55
CA GLY A 95 5.64 2.36 -15.66
C GLY A 95 6.78 2.37 -16.65
N GLY A 96 6.45 2.50 -17.95
CA GLY A 96 7.47 2.57 -18.99
C GLY A 96 6.98 2.13 -20.35
N GLU A 97 7.90 1.51 -21.11
CA GLU A 97 7.66 1.07 -22.48
C GLU A 97 8.29 -0.30 -22.76
N PRO A 98 7.57 -1.21 -23.43
CA PRO A 98 8.17 -2.46 -23.91
C PRO A 98 9.08 -2.16 -25.10
N VAL A 99 10.30 -2.66 -25.07
CA VAL A 99 11.29 -2.49 -26.15
C VAL A 99 11.32 -3.71 -27.06
N ALA A 100 11.45 -4.89 -26.48
CA ALA A 100 11.53 -6.14 -27.21
C ALA A 100 11.06 -7.32 -26.34
N ILE A 101 10.52 -8.34 -26.99
CA ILE A 101 10.36 -9.69 -26.42
C ILE A 101 11.14 -10.64 -27.31
N ALA A 102 12.21 -11.22 -26.79
CA ALA A 102 13.06 -12.16 -27.48
C ALA A 102 13.67 -13.15 -26.48
N ASN A 103 13.89 -14.40 -26.90
CA ASN A 103 14.49 -15.45 -26.06
C ASN A 103 13.79 -15.59 -24.69
N ASP A 104 12.46 -15.56 -24.69
CA ASP A 104 11.61 -15.61 -23.48
C ASP A 104 11.90 -14.51 -22.44
N GLN A 105 12.45 -13.38 -22.88
CA GLN A 105 12.74 -12.21 -22.06
C GLN A 105 12.05 -10.96 -22.63
N LEU A 106 11.43 -10.18 -21.76
CA LEU A 106 10.97 -8.83 -22.06
C LEU A 106 12.07 -7.83 -21.70
N THR A 107 12.46 -6.99 -22.64
CA THR A 107 13.22 -5.78 -22.37
C THR A 107 12.24 -4.63 -22.15
N TRP A 108 12.32 -4.03 -20.98
CA TRP A 108 11.44 -2.94 -20.55
C TRP A 108 12.23 -1.70 -20.21
N LYS A 109 11.84 -0.56 -20.69
CA LYS A 109 12.45 0.74 -20.38
C LYS A 109 11.57 1.52 -19.42
N SER A 110 12.03 1.71 -18.19
CA SER A 110 11.32 2.49 -17.17
C SER A 110 12.05 3.79 -16.85
N PRO A 111 11.35 4.94 -16.84
CA PRO A 111 11.97 6.22 -16.45
C PRO A 111 12.46 6.24 -14.99
N ALA A 112 11.80 5.52 -14.09
CA ALA A 112 12.12 5.51 -12.67
C ALA A 112 12.97 4.29 -12.25
N ALA A 113 12.66 3.10 -12.79
CA ALA A 113 13.35 1.86 -12.42
C ALA A 113 14.52 1.50 -13.37
N GLY A 114 14.74 2.30 -14.44
CA GLY A 114 15.76 2.01 -15.46
C GLY A 114 15.36 0.86 -16.40
N ASP A 115 16.34 0.36 -17.16
CA ASP A 115 16.10 -0.72 -18.10
C ASP A 115 16.02 -2.05 -17.35
N LEU A 116 14.94 -2.80 -17.54
CA LEU A 116 14.68 -4.09 -16.90
C LEU A 116 14.67 -5.20 -17.95
N THR A 117 15.19 -6.37 -17.59
CA THR A 117 15.04 -7.61 -18.35
C THR A 117 14.24 -8.59 -17.49
N ILE A 118 13.12 -9.07 -18.00
CA ILE A 118 12.12 -9.80 -17.20
C ILE A 118 11.71 -11.05 -17.98
N PRO A 119 11.77 -12.26 -17.37
CA PRO A 119 11.28 -13.47 -18.01
C PRO A 119 9.81 -13.36 -18.40
N VAL A 120 9.44 -13.82 -19.60
CA VAL A 120 8.04 -13.77 -20.06
C VAL A 120 7.10 -14.54 -19.13
N LYS A 121 7.56 -15.61 -18.50
CA LYS A 121 6.81 -16.39 -17.51
C LYS A 121 6.35 -15.58 -16.30
N ASP A 122 7.06 -14.48 -15.98
CA ASP A 122 6.77 -13.61 -14.84
C ASP A 122 5.82 -12.46 -15.22
N LEU A 123 5.43 -12.36 -16.50
CA LEU A 123 4.52 -11.32 -16.97
C LEU A 123 3.07 -11.72 -16.72
N ARG A 124 2.30 -10.74 -16.27
CA ARG A 124 0.85 -10.83 -16.14
C ARG A 124 0.14 -10.01 -17.21
N GLY A 125 0.69 -8.85 -17.52
CA GLY A 125 0.18 -8.00 -18.58
C GLY A 125 0.97 -6.73 -18.80
N ILE A 126 0.79 -6.17 -19.99
CA ILE A 126 1.27 -4.85 -20.38
C ILE A 126 0.02 -4.06 -20.78
N VAL A 127 -0.27 -2.96 -20.09
CA VAL A 127 -1.52 -2.20 -20.26
C VAL A 127 -1.20 -0.76 -20.59
N ARG A 128 -1.82 -0.22 -21.64
CA ARG A 128 -1.67 1.18 -22.01
C ARG A 128 -2.41 2.06 -21.01
N GLY A 129 -1.74 3.11 -20.54
CA GLY A 129 -2.33 4.04 -19.57
C GLY A 129 -2.30 3.50 -18.15
N GLN A 130 -3.28 3.93 -17.36
CA GLN A 130 -3.27 3.80 -15.89
C GLN A 130 -4.41 2.96 -15.34
N ASP A 131 -5.27 2.42 -16.19
CA ASP A 131 -6.39 1.60 -15.77
C ASP A 131 -5.86 0.36 -15.04
N ALA A 132 -6.40 0.08 -13.86
CA ALA A 132 -6.10 -1.16 -13.15
C ALA A 132 -6.83 -2.31 -13.86
N PRO A 133 -6.12 -3.17 -14.60
CA PRO A 133 -6.77 -4.24 -15.33
C PRO A 133 -7.22 -5.33 -14.38
N GLN A 134 -8.35 -5.95 -14.70
CA GLN A 134 -8.70 -7.22 -14.10
C GLN A 134 -8.06 -8.33 -14.92
N PHE A 135 -7.18 -9.10 -14.30
CA PHE A 135 -6.54 -10.25 -14.93
C PHE A 135 -7.34 -11.51 -14.62
N ASP A 136 -7.70 -12.25 -15.66
CA ASP A 136 -8.34 -13.55 -15.53
C ASP A 136 -7.29 -14.60 -15.10
N ALA A 137 -7.44 -15.13 -13.89
CA ALA A 137 -6.52 -16.13 -13.32
C ALA A 137 -6.66 -17.53 -13.96
N THR A 138 -7.68 -17.73 -14.81
CA THR A 138 -7.93 -19.00 -15.50
C THR A 138 -7.50 -18.99 -16.96
N ARG A 139 -6.97 -17.88 -17.45
CA ARG A 139 -6.56 -17.70 -18.84
C ARG A 139 -5.48 -18.69 -19.26
N THR A 140 -5.70 -19.39 -20.34
CA THR A 140 -4.79 -20.42 -20.87
C THR A 140 -3.99 -19.98 -22.09
N GLU A 141 -4.33 -18.82 -22.69
CA GLU A 141 -3.67 -18.25 -23.86
C GLU A 141 -3.47 -16.74 -23.68
N ASP A 142 -2.52 -16.17 -24.39
CA ASP A 142 -2.30 -14.75 -24.38
C ASP A 142 -3.38 -14.04 -25.21
N VAL A 143 -3.67 -12.79 -24.85
CA VAL A 143 -4.65 -11.97 -25.57
C VAL A 143 -4.11 -10.56 -25.75
N VAL A 144 -4.03 -10.10 -26.98
CA VAL A 144 -3.79 -8.70 -27.32
C VAL A 144 -5.14 -8.03 -27.54
N LEU A 145 -5.49 -7.08 -26.63
CA LEU A 145 -6.69 -6.26 -26.76
C LEU A 145 -6.35 -5.02 -27.58
N LEU A 146 -7.14 -4.74 -28.61
CA LEU A 146 -6.96 -3.57 -29.47
C LEU A 146 -7.81 -2.38 -28.99
N SER A 147 -7.39 -1.19 -29.38
CA SER A 147 -8.09 0.06 -29.02
C SER A 147 -9.49 0.17 -29.62
N ASN A 148 -9.78 -0.54 -30.73
CA ASN A 148 -11.10 -0.63 -31.35
C ASN A 148 -12.06 -1.64 -30.68
N GLY A 149 -11.58 -2.36 -29.65
CA GLY A 149 -12.35 -3.38 -28.92
C GLY A 149 -12.13 -4.82 -29.41
N ASP A 150 -11.48 -5.03 -30.55
CA ASP A 150 -11.13 -6.36 -31.02
C ASP A 150 -10.03 -7.00 -30.16
N ASN A 151 -9.89 -8.31 -30.28
CA ASN A 151 -8.82 -9.05 -29.63
C ASN A 151 -8.15 -10.07 -30.56
N VAL A 152 -6.86 -10.27 -30.36
CA VAL A 152 -6.06 -11.30 -31.04
C VAL A 152 -5.61 -12.28 -29.98
N LYS A 153 -6.01 -13.53 -30.10
CA LYS A 153 -5.70 -14.61 -29.16
C LYS A 153 -4.63 -15.53 -29.71
N GLY A 154 -3.78 -16.07 -28.85
CA GLY A 154 -2.72 -17.01 -29.22
C GLY A 154 -1.59 -16.98 -28.22
N ILE A 155 -0.36 -17.18 -28.67
CA ILE A 155 0.88 -17.13 -27.88
C ILE A 155 1.67 -15.93 -28.38
N VAL A 156 2.02 -15.02 -27.50
CA VAL A 156 2.97 -13.92 -27.80
C VAL A 156 4.37 -14.49 -27.94
N THR A 157 4.86 -14.53 -29.16
CA THR A 157 6.18 -15.13 -29.48
C THR A 157 7.30 -14.10 -29.58
N GLY A 158 6.93 -12.81 -29.63
CA GLY A 158 7.95 -11.75 -29.74
C GLY A 158 7.36 -10.35 -29.79
N LEU A 159 8.20 -9.38 -29.55
CA LEU A 159 7.97 -7.96 -29.82
C LEU A 159 9.23 -7.40 -30.48
N GLU A 160 9.09 -6.91 -31.70
CA GLU A 160 10.19 -6.32 -32.46
C GLU A 160 9.67 -5.18 -33.33
N ALA A 161 10.45 -4.12 -33.44
CA ALA A 161 10.12 -2.94 -34.25
C ALA A 161 8.69 -2.39 -34.01
N GLY A 162 8.21 -2.42 -32.75
CA GLY A 162 6.90 -1.96 -32.36
C GLY A 162 5.74 -2.88 -32.76
N LYS A 163 6.01 -4.13 -33.13
CA LYS A 163 4.99 -5.14 -33.46
C LYS A 163 5.07 -6.32 -32.52
N VAL A 164 3.92 -6.68 -31.95
CA VAL A 164 3.73 -7.87 -31.13
C VAL A 164 3.35 -9.02 -32.05
N ASN A 165 4.16 -10.07 -32.09
CA ASN A 165 3.89 -11.26 -32.88
C ASN A 165 3.07 -12.26 -32.06
N VAL A 166 1.85 -12.58 -32.50
CA VAL A 166 0.94 -13.52 -31.85
C VAL A 166 0.77 -14.74 -32.74
N LYS A 167 1.21 -15.91 -32.28
CA LYS A 167 1.01 -17.18 -32.96
C LYS A 167 -0.35 -17.76 -32.57
N GLN A 168 -1.24 -17.87 -33.54
CA GLN A 168 -2.56 -18.47 -33.36
C GLN A 168 -2.53 -19.99 -33.32
N ALA A 169 -3.61 -20.61 -32.86
CA ALA A 169 -3.78 -22.06 -32.86
C ALA A 169 -3.73 -22.67 -34.28
N SER A 170 -4.09 -21.91 -35.32
CA SER A 170 -3.93 -22.28 -36.73
C SER A 170 -2.46 -22.43 -37.15
N GLY A 171 -1.52 -21.95 -36.38
CA GLY A 171 -0.10 -21.88 -36.69
C GLY A 171 0.35 -20.56 -37.33
N ASP A 172 -0.59 -19.72 -37.73
CA ASP A 172 -0.28 -18.43 -38.34
C ASP A 172 0.22 -17.42 -37.29
N ALA A 173 1.20 -16.62 -37.65
CA ALA A 173 1.71 -15.52 -36.82
C ALA A 173 1.08 -14.20 -37.29
N ILE A 174 0.38 -13.51 -36.41
CA ILE A 174 -0.24 -12.21 -36.68
C ILE A 174 0.63 -11.13 -36.02
N PRO A 175 1.24 -10.22 -36.80
CA PRO A 175 1.91 -9.06 -36.27
C PRO A 175 0.85 -8.00 -35.90
N VAL A 176 0.79 -7.62 -34.62
CA VAL A 176 -0.09 -6.58 -34.10
C VAL A 176 0.76 -5.33 -33.81
N ASP A 177 0.38 -4.20 -34.38
CA ASP A 177 1.06 -2.94 -34.10
C ASP A 177 0.82 -2.53 -32.63
N LEU A 178 1.91 -2.28 -31.92
CA LEU A 178 1.87 -1.91 -30.49
C LEU A 178 1.11 -0.59 -30.28
N THR A 179 1.09 0.29 -31.27
CA THR A 179 0.32 1.56 -31.18
C THR A 179 -1.19 1.31 -31.14
N SER A 180 -1.65 0.23 -31.73
CA SER A 180 -3.05 -0.19 -31.75
C SER A 180 -3.42 -1.02 -30.51
N ALA A 181 -2.46 -1.53 -29.76
CA ALA A 181 -2.70 -2.36 -28.59
C ALA A 181 -3.12 -1.49 -27.40
N LYS A 182 -4.28 -1.82 -26.82
CA LYS A 182 -4.73 -1.29 -25.53
C LYS A 182 -4.11 -2.08 -24.37
N ALA A 183 -4.01 -3.39 -24.50
CA ALA A 183 -3.39 -4.24 -23.51
C ALA A 183 -2.89 -5.56 -24.13
N ILE A 184 -1.86 -6.13 -23.51
CA ILE A 184 -1.41 -7.50 -23.73
C ILE A 184 -1.59 -8.22 -22.40
N HIS A 185 -2.45 -9.23 -22.36
CA HIS A 185 -2.65 -10.09 -21.21
C HIS A 185 -2.01 -11.43 -21.50
N PHE A 186 -1.08 -11.84 -20.64
CA PHE A 186 -0.42 -13.13 -20.76
C PHE A 186 -1.28 -14.24 -20.15
N ALA A 187 -1.09 -15.47 -20.60
CA ALA A 187 -1.69 -16.65 -20.00
C ALA A 187 -1.40 -16.69 -18.51
N ALA A 188 -2.33 -17.22 -17.71
CA ALA A 188 -2.20 -17.26 -16.27
C ALA A 188 -0.99 -18.12 -15.88
N ALA A 189 0.08 -17.46 -15.49
CA ALA A 189 1.25 -18.09 -14.87
C ALA A 189 1.06 -18.07 -13.35
N LYS A 190 1.40 -19.18 -12.69
CA LYS A 190 1.58 -19.17 -11.24
C LYS A 190 2.87 -18.42 -10.97
N GLY A 191 2.78 -17.27 -10.31
CA GLY A 191 3.95 -16.58 -9.82
C GLY A 191 4.72 -17.50 -8.86
N ASP A 192 6.03 -17.47 -8.94
CA ASP A 192 6.87 -18.13 -7.96
C ASP A 192 6.61 -17.48 -6.59
N ASN A 193 6.36 -18.29 -5.58
CA ASN A 193 6.27 -17.79 -4.22
C ASN A 193 7.61 -17.20 -3.83
N LEU A 194 7.62 -15.93 -3.47
CA LEU A 194 8.81 -15.28 -2.97
C LEU A 194 9.31 -16.00 -1.72
N VAL A 195 10.45 -16.68 -1.82
CA VAL A 195 11.08 -17.39 -0.73
C VAL A 195 12.14 -16.50 -0.08
N GLY A 196 12.10 -16.41 1.24
CA GLY A 196 13.05 -15.59 2.01
C GLY A 196 12.64 -14.12 2.10
N ARG A 197 13.51 -13.34 2.73
CA ARG A 197 13.32 -11.89 2.91
C ARG A 197 13.46 -11.19 1.57
N ALA A 198 12.60 -10.23 1.33
CA ALA A 198 12.70 -9.29 0.23
C ALA A 198 12.11 -7.94 0.63
N PHE A 199 12.19 -6.99 -0.28
CA PHE A 199 11.69 -5.63 -0.07
C PHE A 199 10.82 -5.22 -1.24
N ARG A 200 9.65 -4.69 -0.95
CA ARG A 200 8.82 -3.99 -1.92
C ARG A 200 9.18 -2.52 -1.88
N VAL A 201 9.66 -2.00 -2.98
CA VAL A 201 10.06 -0.62 -3.13
C VAL A 201 9.03 0.09 -4.00
N GLN A 202 8.41 1.13 -3.46
CA GLN A 202 7.52 2.00 -4.21
C GLN A 202 8.26 3.28 -4.61
N LEU A 203 8.13 3.64 -5.86
CA LEU A 203 8.75 4.84 -6.44
C LEU A 203 7.73 5.98 -6.54
N SER A 204 8.23 7.20 -6.63
CA SER A 204 7.42 8.42 -6.71
C SER A 204 6.56 8.50 -7.99
N ASP A 205 6.94 7.80 -9.06
CA ASP A 205 6.15 7.68 -10.29
C ASP A 205 5.01 6.66 -10.17
N GLY A 206 4.84 6.02 -9.01
CA GLY A 206 3.85 5.00 -8.75
C GLY A 206 4.29 3.57 -9.09
N SER A 207 5.48 3.38 -9.64
CA SER A 207 6.05 2.04 -9.86
C SER A 207 6.29 1.33 -8.53
N VAL A 208 6.13 0.00 -8.54
CA VAL A 208 6.38 -0.89 -7.40
C VAL A 208 7.25 -2.04 -7.89
N VAL A 209 8.38 -2.23 -7.23
CA VAL A 209 9.38 -3.25 -7.58
C VAL A 209 9.73 -4.06 -6.35
N THR A 210 9.72 -5.38 -6.49
CA THR A 210 10.18 -6.30 -5.44
C THR A 210 11.64 -6.67 -5.67
N ALA A 211 12.48 -6.44 -4.66
CA ALA A 211 13.91 -6.70 -4.69
C ALA A 211 14.32 -7.62 -3.53
N PRO A 212 15.00 -8.74 -3.78
CA PRO A 212 15.59 -9.59 -2.74
C PRO A 212 16.54 -8.86 -1.81
N LYS A 213 17.24 -7.85 -2.33
CA LYS A 213 18.16 -7.02 -1.54
C LYS A 213 18.00 -5.55 -1.93
N VAL A 214 18.03 -4.70 -0.91
CA VAL A 214 18.03 -3.24 -1.06
C VAL A 214 19.14 -2.68 -0.19
N GLU A 215 19.95 -1.80 -0.75
CA GLU A 215 20.99 -1.06 -0.03
C GLU A 215 20.83 0.44 -0.30
N MET A 216 21.16 1.28 0.68
CA MET A 216 21.23 2.72 0.51
C MET A 216 22.56 3.25 1.03
N LYS A 217 23.25 4.05 0.22
CA LYS A 217 24.45 4.79 0.58
C LYS A 217 24.34 6.22 0.06
N GLY A 218 24.49 7.18 0.96
CA GLY A 218 24.30 8.59 0.62
C GLY A 218 22.87 8.86 0.13
N THR A 219 22.73 9.34 -1.10
CA THR A 219 21.44 9.66 -1.73
C THR A 219 20.97 8.61 -2.73
N GLN A 220 21.59 7.42 -2.74
CA GLN A 220 21.29 6.40 -3.75
C GLN A 220 20.88 5.08 -3.10
N PHE A 221 19.75 4.55 -3.52
CA PHE A 221 19.37 3.17 -3.30
C PHE A 221 19.93 2.28 -4.43
N THR A 222 20.34 1.08 -4.07
CA THR A 222 20.69 0.02 -5.00
C THR A 222 19.72 -1.13 -4.78
N LEU A 223 18.90 -1.44 -5.79
CA LEU A 223 17.96 -2.54 -5.77
C LEU A 223 18.62 -3.72 -6.47
N THR A 224 18.76 -4.86 -5.79
CA THR A 224 19.14 -6.12 -6.42
C THR A 224 17.87 -6.84 -6.82
N LEU A 225 17.67 -7.03 -8.12
CA LEU A 225 16.52 -7.69 -8.71
C LEU A 225 16.84 -9.17 -8.96
N GLY A 226 15.95 -9.90 -9.62
CA GLY A 226 16.18 -11.29 -10.02
C GLY A 226 17.50 -11.46 -10.78
N GLU A 227 18.09 -12.63 -10.67
CA GLU A 227 19.39 -12.99 -11.28
C GLU A 227 20.58 -12.10 -10.86
N GLY A 228 20.44 -11.37 -9.72
CA GLY A 228 21.51 -10.53 -9.20
C GLY A 228 21.72 -9.20 -9.92
N ASN A 229 20.85 -8.85 -10.85
CA ASN A 229 20.90 -7.56 -11.54
C ASN A 229 20.66 -6.41 -10.55
N THR A 230 21.59 -5.46 -10.50
CA THR A 230 21.47 -4.29 -9.63
C THR A 230 20.97 -3.07 -10.38
N ARG A 231 20.14 -2.27 -9.72
CA ARG A 231 19.60 -1.01 -10.25
C ARG A 231 19.81 0.12 -9.24
N PRO A 232 20.53 1.17 -9.63
CA PRO A 232 20.61 2.38 -8.82
C PRO A 232 19.32 3.20 -8.99
N VAL A 233 18.79 3.71 -7.88
CA VAL A 233 17.62 4.58 -7.83
C VAL A 233 17.91 5.73 -6.88
N ASP A 234 17.65 6.96 -7.30
CA ASP A 234 17.81 8.12 -6.43
C ASP A 234 16.87 8.03 -5.22
N ALA A 235 17.36 8.32 -4.02
CA ALA A 235 16.56 8.31 -2.80
C ALA A 235 15.35 9.25 -2.90
N ALA A 236 15.47 10.34 -3.69
CA ALA A 236 14.36 11.24 -3.96
C ALA A 236 13.19 10.56 -4.70
N GLN A 237 13.45 9.48 -5.43
CA GLN A 237 12.42 8.72 -6.15
C GLN A 237 11.81 7.60 -5.31
N VAL A 238 12.44 7.20 -4.20
CA VAL A 238 11.94 6.14 -3.32
C VAL A 238 10.96 6.74 -2.32
N VAL A 239 9.73 6.23 -2.29
CA VAL A 239 8.66 6.66 -1.40
C VAL A 239 8.48 5.70 -0.23
N LEU A 240 8.57 4.40 -0.51
CA LEU A 240 8.36 3.34 0.49
C LEU A 240 9.33 2.19 0.24
N VAL A 241 9.94 1.71 1.29
CA VAL A 241 10.65 0.42 1.35
C VAL A 241 9.96 -0.42 2.41
N GLU A 242 9.24 -1.45 1.99
CA GLU A 242 8.51 -2.36 2.86
C GLU A 242 9.18 -3.73 2.87
N GLN A 243 9.45 -4.29 4.04
CA GLN A 243 10.00 -5.63 4.17
C GLN A 243 8.93 -6.69 3.96
N LEU A 244 9.19 -7.62 3.05
CA LEU A 244 8.37 -8.81 2.81
C LEU A 244 9.00 -10.03 3.50
N ASN A 245 8.15 -10.97 3.94
CA ASN A 245 8.56 -12.21 4.62
C ASN A 245 9.44 -11.95 5.87
N GLY A 246 9.36 -10.76 6.44
CA GLY A 246 10.05 -10.34 7.65
C GLY A 246 9.37 -10.85 8.94
N PRO A 247 9.42 -10.07 10.03
CA PRO A 247 8.80 -10.42 11.32
C PRO A 247 7.27 -10.39 11.27
N VAL A 248 6.68 -9.74 10.27
CA VAL A 248 5.24 -9.54 10.09
C VAL A 248 4.81 -10.04 8.72
N SER A 249 3.61 -10.64 8.65
CA SER A 249 2.94 -11.00 7.41
C SER A 249 1.55 -10.37 7.37
N TRP A 250 1.33 -9.48 6.42
CA TRP A 250 0.07 -8.80 6.23
C TRP A 250 -0.99 -9.75 5.67
N LEU A 251 -2.17 -9.81 6.27
CA LEU A 251 -3.25 -10.65 5.76
C LEU A 251 -3.72 -10.21 4.37
N SER A 252 -3.67 -8.91 4.10
CA SER A 252 -4.01 -8.37 2.76
C SER A 252 -3.09 -8.84 1.64
N ALA A 253 -1.88 -9.31 1.96
CA ALA A 253 -0.93 -9.88 1.01
C ALA A 253 -1.01 -11.42 0.90
N ARG A 254 -1.85 -12.06 1.71
CA ARG A 254 -2.02 -13.52 1.71
C ARG A 254 -3.26 -13.90 0.91
N VAL A 255 -3.21 -15.07 0.30
CA VAL A 255 -4.39 -15.66 -0.36
C VAL A 255 -5.31 -16.24 0.72
N PRO A 256 -6.57 -15.82 0.83
CA PRO A 256 -7.53 -16.46 1.72
C PRO A 256 -7.74 -17.93 1.37
N ALA A 257 -7.94 -18.77 2.38
CA ALA A 257 -8.38 -20.15 2.19
C ALA A 257 -9.85 -20.19 1.76
N GLU A 258 -10.65 -19.25 2.28
CA GLU A 258 -12.07 -19.13 1.96
C GLU A 258 -12.51 -17.67 2.05
N THR A 259 -13.47 -17.30 1.19
CA THR A 259 -14.15 -16.00 1.27
C THR A 259 -15.65 -16.25 1.08
N VAL A 260 -16.43 -15.95 2.10
CA VAL A 260 -17.89 -15.94 2.06
C VAL A 260 -18.33 -14.49 1.99
N TYR A 261 -19.01 -14.13 0.92
CA TYR A 261 -19.59 -12.80 0.75
C TYR A 261 -21.04 -12.94 0.28
N GLN A 262 -21.95 -12.28 1.00
CA GLN A 262 -23.39 -12.35 0.70
C GLN A 262 -23.93 -10.92 0.60
N PRO A 263 -24.04 -10.38 -0.62
CA PRO A 263 -24.62 -9.04 -0.80
C PRO A 263 -26.10 -9.05 -0.39
N MET A 264 -26.54 -7.99 0.26
CA MET A 264 -27.95 -7.85 0.67
C MET A 264 -28.85 -7.43 -0.47
N PHE A 265 -28.29 -6.76 -1.48
CA PHE A 265 -28.97 -6.26 -2.67
C PHE A 265 -28.18 -6.68 -3.93
N ASP A 266 -28.73 -6.40 -5.10
CA ASP A 266 -28.09 -6.73 -6.39
C ASP A 266 -26.75 -5.99 -6.65
N VAL A 267 -26.32 -5.14 -5.71
CA VAL A 267 -25.04 -4.44 -5.81
C VAL A 267 -23.97 -5.20 -5.03
N SER A 268 -22.92 -5.61 -5.71
CA SER A 268 -21.84 -6.41 -5.14
C SER A 268 -20.62 -5.53 -4.81
N PHE A 269 -20.15 -5.62 -3.56
CA PHE A 269 -18.90 -5.02 -3.08
C PHE A 269 -18.02 -6.13 -2.47
N PRO A 270 -17.34 -6.94 -3.29
CA PRO A 270 -16.47 -7.98 -2.77
C PRO A 270 -15.33 -7.37 -1.95
N PRO A 271 -14.73 -8.13 -1.02
CA PRO A 271 -13.65 -7.61 -0.18
C PRO A 271 -12.46 -7.15 -1.03
N GLN A 272 -11.84 -6.04 -0.61
CA GLN A 272 -10.74 -5.39 -1.31
C GLN A 272 -9.47 -5.42 -0.45
N MET A 273 -8.38 -5.95 -1.00
CA MET A 273 -7.08 -5.99 -0.33
C MET A 273 -6.35 -4.65 -0.51
N ASP A 274 -5.85 -4.09 0.61
CA ASP A 274 -5.18 -2.78 0.70
C ASP A 274 -6.02 -1.60 0.18
N ARG A 275 -7.34 -1.80 0.16
CA ARG A 275 -8.32 -0.82 -0.30
C ARG A 275 -9.57 -0.86 0.58
N ASN A 276 -10.34 0.24 0.56
CA ASN A 276 -11.67 0.24 1.14
C ASN A 276 -12.65 -0.56 0.24
N TYR A 277 -13.89 -0.73 0.67
CA TYR A 277 -14.90 -1.49 -0.06
C TYR A 277 -15.15 -0.99 -1.52
N ARG A 278 -14.79 0.26 -1.85
CA ARG A 278 -14.90 0.86 -3.19
C ARG A 278 -13.65 0.70 -4.04
N GLY A 279 -12.56 0.17 -3.49
CA GLY A 279 -11.28 0.11 -4.17
C GLY A 279 -10.44 1.38 -4.04
N GLU A 280 -10.83 2.32 -3.16
CA GLU A 280 -10.07 3.52 -2.83
C GLU A 280 -9.07 3.24 -1.70
N ARG A 281 -8.24 4.23 -1.35
CA ARG A 281 -7.35 4.11 -0.17
C ARG A 281 -8.17 3.97 1.11
N ILE A 282 -7.68 3.13 2.03
CA ILE A 282 -8.22 3.09 3.38
C ILE A 282 -7.78 4.37 4.09
N ARG A 283 -8.75 5.14 4.56
CA ARG A 283 -8.51 6.38 5.31
C ARG A 283 -9.34 6.38 6.57
N PHE A 284 -8.76 6.91 7.65
CA PHE A 284 -9.47 7.18 8.89
C PHE A 284 -8.77 8.30 9.69
N GLY A 285 -9.54 9.28 10.14
CA GLY A 285 -9.04 10.39 10.95
C GLY A 285 -7.97 11.23 10.26
N GLY A 286 -8.05 11.38 8.93
CA GLY A 286 -7.07 12.11 8.13
C GLY A 286 -5.80 11.33 7.80
N HIS A 287 -5.66 10.07 8.26
CA HIS A 287 -4.51 9.21 7.98
C HIS A 287 -4.86 8.17 6.90
N ASP A 288 -3.95 7.99 5.95
CA ASP A 288 -4.01 6.92 4.94
C ASP A 288 -3.28 5.68 5.48
N PHE A 289 -3.89 4.50 5.29
CA PHE A 289 -3.30 3.21 5.65
C PHE A 289 -2.98 2.43 4.39
N ALA A 290 -1.72 2.05 4.26
CA ALA A 290 -1.24 1.30 3.09
C ALA A 290 -1.69 -0.16 3.10
N ARG A 291 -1.98 -0.70 4.30
CA ARG A 291 -2.35 -2.10 4.53
C ARG A 291 -3.71 -2.19 5.19
N GLY A 292 -4.55 -3.06 4.65
CA GLY A 292 -5.86 -3.32 5.23
C GLY A 292 -6.75 -4.14 4.32
N ILE A 293 -7.96 -4.41 4.79
CA ILE A 293 -8.97 -5.16 4.02
C ILE A 293 -10.31 -4.43 4.16
N GLY A 294 -10.79 -3.87 3.05
CA GLY A 294 -12.13 -3.29 3.02
C GLY A 294 -13.19 -4.36 2.77
N MET A 295 -14.23 -4.35 3.59
CA MET A 295 -15.35 -5.28 3.49
C MET A 295 -16.68 -4.54 3.53
N HIS A 296 -17.65 -5.06 2.81
CA HIS A 296 -19.06 -4.74 3.01
C HIS A 296 -19.75 -5.95 3.65
N ALA A 297 -20.54 -5.76 4.69
CA ALA A 297 -21.24 -6.86 5.36
C ALA A 297 -22.37 -7.43 4.47
N TYR A 298 -22.69 -8.73 4.49
CA TYR A 298 -21.97 -9.76 5.22
C TYR A 298 -20.73 -10.24 4.46
N CYS A 299 -19.61 -10.28 5.16
CA CYS A 299 -18.39 -10.83 4.57
C CYS A 299 -17.56 -11.53 5.66
N LYS A 300 -17.10 -12.76 5.39
CA LYS A 300 -16.15 -13.53 6.21
C LYS A 300 -14.99 -13.97 5.34
N ILE A 301 -13.77 -13.67 5.75
CA ILE A 301 -12.55 -14.13 5.10
C ILE A 301 -11.78 -15.01 6.07
N THR A 302 -11.44 -16.21 5.63
CA THR A 302 -10.70 -17.21 6.42
C THR A 302 -9.30 -17.43 5.85
N TYR A 303 -8.30 -17.42 6.71
CA TYR A 303 -6.91 -17.67 6.38
C TYR A 303 -6.42 -18.94 7.07
N ALA A 304 -5.70 -19.79 6.33
CA ALA A 304 -5.00 -20.92 6.90
C ALA A 304 -3.75 -20.45 7.66
N LEU A 305 -3.52 -21.03 8.82
CA LEU A 305 -2.37 -20.80 9.67
C LEU A 305 -1.48 -22.05 9.67
N ASP A 306 -0.19 -21.85 9.39
CA ASP A 306 0.83 -22.91 9.33
C ASP A 306 1.61 -23.10 10.64
N GLY A 307 1.25 -22.35 11.68
CA GLY A 307 1.91 -22.40 13.00
C GLY A 307 3.21 -21.57 13.07
N SER A 308 3.64 -20.92 12.00
CA SER A 308 4.83 -20.08 11.99
C SER A 308 4.65 -18.73 12.71
N PHE A 309 3.40 -18.32 12.93
CA PHE A 309 3.05 -17.07 13.59
C PHE A 309 2.52 -17.33 15.01
N LYS A 310 2.83 -16.41 15.93
CA LYS A 310 2.47 -16.52 17.35
C LYS A 310 1.32 -15.61 17.74
N ALA A 311 1.14 -14.49 17.03
CA ALA A 311 0.09 -13.53 17.35
C ALA A 311 -0.54 -12.95 16.08
N PHE A 312 -1.76 -12.43 16.24
CA PHE A 312 -2.46 -11.62 15.24
C PHE A 312 -2.70 -10.23 15.81
N ARG A 313 -2.41 -9.20 15.03
CA ARG A 313 -2.65 -7.80 15.38
C ARG A 313 -3.52 -7.15 14.32
N THR A 314 -4.48 -6.31 14.75
CA THR A 314 -5.28 -5.47 13.86
C THR A 314 -5.90 -4.29 14.62
N GLN A 315 -6.42 -3.35 13.88
CA GLN A 315 -7.46 -2.40 14.27
C GLN A 315 -8.57 -2.47 13.23
N TYR A 316 -9.70 -1.82 13.49
CA TYR A 316 -10.76 -1.66 12.49
C TYR A 316 -11.50 -0.35 12.69
N ALA A 317 -12.07 0.14 11.61
CA ALA A 317 -12.96 1.31 11.58
C ALA A 317 -13.98 1.13 10.46
N LEU A 318 -15.14 1.77 10.57
CA LEU A 318 -16.02 1.93 9.42
C LEU A 318 -15.40 2.94 8.46
N SER A 319 -15.67 2.79 7.16
CA SER A 319 -15.29 3.79 6.15
C SER A 319 -15.86 5.16 6.50
N GLU A 320 -15.13 6.23 6.20
CA GLU A 320 -15.52 7.60 6.58
C GLU A 320 -16.86 8.04 5.96
N ASP A 321 -17.28 7.41 4.88
CA ASP A 321 -18.59 7.63 4.23
C ASP A 321 -19.74 6.82 4.86
N ALA A 322 -19.48 6.09 5.94
CA ALA A 322 -20.48 5.29 6.65
C ALA A 322 -20.97 6.01 7.91
N TYR A 323 -21.68 7.11 7.77
CA TYR A 323 -22.06 7.99 8.91
C TYR A 323 -23.17 7.45 9.81
N LYS A 324 -23.90 6.42 9.39
CA LYS A 324 -24.99 5.81 10.17
C LYS A 324 -24.88 4.29 10.28
N GLY A 325 -23.89 3.71 9.59
CA GLY A 325 -23.70 2.28 9.57
C GLY A 325 -23.33 1.71 10.93
N LYS A 326 -23.68 0.46 11.12
CA LYS A 326 -23.25 -0.34 12.26
C LYS A 326 -22.80 -1.70 11.74
N VAL A 327 -21.77 -2.25 12.36
CA VAL A 327 -21.24 -3.55 11.99
C VAL A 327 -20.94 -4.35 13.26
N THR A 328 -21.38 -5.60 13.32
CA THR A 328 -20.83 -6.54 14.27
C THR A 328 -19.53 -7.09 13.71
N VAL A 329 -18.43 -6.81 14.39
CA VAL A 329 -17.08 -7.19 13.99
C VAL A 329 -16.66 -8.39 14.78
N ARG A 330 -16.24 -9.48 14.12
CA ARG A 330 -15.81 -10.71 14.80
C ARG A 330 -14.48 -11.19 14.28
N ILE A 331 -13.65 -11.71 15.17
CA ILE A 331 -12.44 -12.47 14.86
C ILE A 331 -12.62 -13.86 15.42
N LEU A 332 -12.37 -14.86 14.59
CA LEU A 332 -12.53 -16.25 14.99
C LEU A 332 -11.20 -17.01 14.82
N LEU A 333 -10.90 -17.90 15.74
CA LEU A 333 -9.83 -18.89 15.64
C LEU A 333 -10.48 -20.28 15.68
N ASP A 334 -10.24 -21.08 14.64
CA ASP A 334 -10.86 -22.40 14.45
C ASP A 334 -12.38 -22.33 14.68
N ASP A 335 -13.03 -21.36 14.02
CA ASP A 335 -14.46 -21.03 14.10
C ASP A 335 -14.99 -20.62 15.49
N LYS A 336 -14.12 -20.47 16.48
CA LYS A 336 -14.49 -19.92 17.79
C LYS A 336 -14.29 -18.42 17.82
N VAL A 337 -15.31 -17.68 18.21
CA VAL A 337 -15.23 -16.22 18.38
C VAL A 337 -14.29 -15.90 19.53
N VAL A 338 -13.19 -15.21 19.22
CA VAL A 338 -12.19 -14.75 20.20
C VAL A 338 -12.24 -13.23 20.42
N HIS A 339 -12.89 -12.50 19.52
CA HIS A 339 -13.18 -11.09 19.65
C HIS A 339 -14.52 -10.78 19.00
N GLU A 340 -15.35 -9.99 19.66
CA GLU A 340 -16.63 -9.51 19.14
C GLU A 340 -16.86 -8.06 19.56
N ALA A 341 -17.25 -7.22 18.61
CA ALA A 341 -17.75 -5.88 18.86
C ALA A 341 -19.09 -5.72 18.15
N LYS A 342 -20.17 -5.78 18.93
CA LYS A 342 -21.55 -5.60 18.42
C LYS A 342 -21.82 -4.14 18.12
N ASP A 343 -22.56 -3.89 17.02
CA ASP A 343 -23.01 -2.56 16.63
C ASP A 343 -21.90 -1.50 16.62
N PHE A 344 -20.69 -1.88 16.13
CA PHE A 344 -19.57 -0.96 16.11
C PHE A 344 -19.92 0.28 15.26
N PRO A 345 -19.85 1.51 15.84
CA PRO A 345 -20.35 2.72 15.20
C PRO A 345 -19.33 3.36 14.26
N PRO A 346 -19.76 4.25 13.35
CA PRO A 346 -18.88 5.08 12.55
C PRO A 346 -18.12 6.11 13.40
N GLY A 347 -17.05 6.67 12.81
CA GLY A 347 -16.26 7.74 13.42
C GLY A 347 -15.35 7.28 14.57
N LYS A 348 -15.21 5.98 14.77
CA LYS A 348 -14.31 5.41 15.79
C LYS A 348 -13.30 4.48 15.16
N LEU A 349 -12.05 4.57 15.64
CA LEU A 349 -11.02 3.57 15.43
C LEU A 349 -11.04 2.63 16.64
N SER A 350 -11.01 1.32 16.39
CA SER A 350 -10.92 0.35 17.50
C SER A 350 -9.60 0.50 18.26
N PRO A 351 -9.51 0.09 19.51
CA PRO A 351 -8.23 -0.19 20.14
C PRO A 351 -7.42 -1.20 19.30
N VAL A 352 -6.11 -1.24 19.49
CA VAL A 352 -5.29 -2.31 18.92
C VAL A 352 -5.72 -3.64 19.54
N ILE A 353 -6.08 -4.58 18.68
CA ILE A 353 -6.39 -5.95 19.06
C ILE A 353 -5.14 -6.77 18.83
N LEU A 354 -4.70 -7.45 19.87
CA LEU A 354 -3.56 -8.37 19.84
C LEU A 354 -4.01 -9.70 20.41
N LEU A 355 -4.07 -10.72 19.56
CA LEU A 355 -4.53 -12.06 19.91
C LEU A 355 -3.39 -13.05 19.81
N ASP A 356 -3.31 -13.95 20.79
CA ASP A 356 -2.44 -15.12 20.72
C ASP A 356 -3.07 -16.17 19.80
N LEU A 357 -2.31 -16.65 18.84
CA LEU A 357 -2.81 -17.65 17.89
C LEU A 357 -2.74 -19.09 18.43
N GLY A 358 -1.89 -19.33 19.42
CA GLY A 358 -1.72 -20.66 20.01
C GLY A 358 -1.44 -21.72 18.95
N SER A 359 -2.27 -22.76 18.92
CA SER A 359 -2.23 -23.85 17.95
C SER A 359 -3.32 -23.77 16.89
N ALA A 360 -4.01 -22.63 16.77
CA ALA A 360 -5.09 -22.45 15.82
C ALA A 360 -4.63 -22.72 14.37
N LYS A 361 -5.50 -23.33 13.59
CA LYS A 361 -5.27 -23.67 12.18
C LYS A 361 -5.89 -22.67 11.22
N THR A 362 -6.90 -21.94 11.70
CA THR A 362 -7.56 -20.93 10.89
C THR A 362 -7.77 -19.64 11.67
N LEU A 363 -7.72 -18.52 10.95
CA LEU A 363 -8.09 -17.19 11.42
C LEU A 363 -9.14 -16.64 10.48
N SER A 364 -10.31 -16.28 11.01
CA SER A 364 -11.36 -15.63 10.23
C SER A 364 -11.61 -14.21 10.70
N LEU A 365 -11.79 -13.30 9.73
CA LEU A 365 -12.22 -11.92 9.92
C LEU A 365 -13.65 -11.80 9.37
N GLU A 366 -14.58 -11.36 10.19
CA GLU A 366 -15.99 -11.29 9.84
C GLU A 366 -16.56 -9.89 10.07
N ALA A 367 -17.26 -9.38 9.07
CA ALA A 367 -18.10 -8.19 9.11
C ALA A 367 -19.56 -8.63 8.94
N HIS A 368 -20.36 -8.50 10.00
CA HIS A 368 -21.78 -8.89 10.01
C HIS A 368 -22.66 -7.63 10.09
N PRO A 369 -23.78 -7.55 9.35
CA PRO A 369 -24.62 -6.34 9.31
C PRO A 369 -25.36 -6.04 10.61
N GLY A 370 -25.24 -6.90 11.62
CA GLY A 370 -25.99 -6.81 12.88
C GLY A 370 -27.17 -7.80 12.93
N GLY A 371 -27.96 -7.75 14.01
CA GLY A 371 -28.93 -8.80 14.33
C GLY A 371 -28.25 -9.96 15.06
N ASP A 372 -28.79 -11.17 14.94
CA ASP A 372 -28.14 -12.36 15.50
C ASP A 372 -27.06 -12.91 14.54
N PRO A 373 -25.78 -12.75 14.86
CA PRO A 373 -24.71 -13.22 13.98
C PRO A 373 -24.51 -14.76 14.04
N ASN A 374 -25.28 -15.48 14.83
CA ASN A 374 -25.21 -16.94 14.94
C ASN A 374 -26.29 -17.66 14.13
N THR A 375 -27.09 -16.92 13.37
CA THR A 375 -28.12 -17.46 12.50
C THR A 375 -27.80 -17.18 11.03
N ASP A 376 -28.03 -18.19 10.18
CA ASP A 376 -28.01 -18.04 8.72
C ASP A 376 -29.31 -17.46 8.18
N ASP A 377 -30.34 -17.27 9.04
CA ASP A 377 -31.62 -16.68 8.67
C ASP A 377 -31.45 -15.17 8.48
N ARG A 378 -31.29 -14.78 7.21
CA ARG A 378 -31.08 -13.37 6.80
C ARG A 378 -32.25 -12.45 7.15
N THR A 379 -33.43 -12.99 7.45
CA THR A 379 -34.56 -12.19 7.90
C THR A 379 -34.37 -11.60 9.29
N GLN A 380 -33.44 -12.16 10.07
CA GLN A 380 -33.05 -11.70 11.40
C GLN A 380 -31.84 -10.73 11.37
N TRP A 381 -31.27 -10.48 10.19
CA TRP A 381 -30.16 -9.54 10.05
C TRP A 381 -30.68 -8.10 9.93
N HIS A 382 -29.91 -7.16 10.45
CA HIS A 382 -30.21 -5.77 10.22
C HIS A 382 -29.90 -5.39 8.77
N ILE A 383 -30.80 -4.64 8.13
CA ILE A 383 -30.54 -4.06 6.81
C ILE A 383 -29.72 -2.80 7.03
N ASP A 384 -28.39 -2.92 6.91
CA ASP A 384 -27.50 -1.77 7.00
C ASP A 384 -26.68 -1.62 5.71
N THR A 385 -27.14 -0.70 4.85
CA THR A 385 -26.47 -0.38 3.59
C THR A 385 -25.12 0.31 3.79
N GLN A 386 -24.81 0.75 5.01
CA GLN A 386 -23.55 1.42 5.37
C GLN A 386 -22.64 0.54 6.24
N ALA A 387 -22.88 -0.77 6.24
CA ALA A 387 -22.02 -1.73 6.94
C ALA A 387 -20.68 -1.94 6.22
N ARG A 388 -19.85 -0.91 6.20
CA ARG A 388 -18.61 -0.77 5.41
C ARG A 388 -17.43 -0.74 6.34
N LEU A 389 -16.81 -1.90 6.55
CA LEU A 389 -15.72 -2.09 7.50
C LEU A 389 -14.37 -2.06 6.79
N ASN A 390 -13.39 -1.42 7.41
CA ASN A 390 -11.98 -1.54 7.06
C ASN A 390 -11.24 -2.22 8.23
N TRP A 391 -10.64 -3.38 7.98
CA TRP A 391 -9.60 -3.93 8.83
C TRP A 391 -8.32 -3.17 8.56
N ILE A 392 -7.74 -2.58 9.56
CA ILE A 392 -6.58 -1.71 9.46
C ILE A 392 -5.36 -2.47 9.96
N GLU A 393 -4.34 -2.58 9.11
CA GLU A 393 -3.09 -3.26 9.39
C GLU A 393 -3.27 -4.67 9.99
N PRO A 394 -4.10 -5.55 9.37
CA PRO A 394 -4.28 -6.91 9.84
C PRO A 394 -3.02 -7.74 9.58
N ALA A 395 -2.32 -8.12 10.64
CA ALA A 395 -0.97 -8.66 10.58
C ALA A 395 -0.79 -9.91 11.44
N LEU A 396 -0.16 -10.92 10.87
CA LEU A 396 0.36 -12.08 11.59
C LEU A 396 1.79 -11.79 12.05
N LEU A 397 2.11 -12.05 13.31
CA LEU A 397 3.38 -11.73 13.95
C LEU A 397 4.13 -13.02 14.29
N LYS A 398 5.41 -13.12 13.92
CA LYS A 398 6.28 -14.25 14.29
C LYS A 398 6.63 -14.26 15.78
N GLU A 399 6.69 -13.06 16.38
CA GLU A 399 6.90 -12.88 17.82
C GLU A 399 5.71 -12.15 18.41
N LYS A 400 5.32 -12.53 19.62
CA LYS A 400 4.31 -11.78 20.37
C LYS A 400 4.98 -10.53 20.95
N PRO A 401 4.53 -9.31 20.59
CA PRO A 401 5.05 -8.11 21.21
C PRO A 401 4.88 -8.20 22.73
N ALA A 402 5.90 -7.78 23.48
CA ALA A 402 5.72 -7.55 24.90
C ALA A 402 4.55 -6.58 25.07
N ALA A 403 3.61 -6.90 25.97
CA ALA A 403 2.39 -6.12 26.15
C ALA A 403 2.75 -4.63 26.30
N ALA A 404 2.66 -3.90 25.20
CA ALA A 404 2.75 -2.44 25.24
C ALA A 404 1.49 -1.97 25.97
N ALA A 405 1.67 -1.26 27.07
CA ALA A 405 0.58 -0.52 27.69
C ALA A 405 -0.12 0.26 26.55
N ALA A 406 -1.42 0.07 26.42
CA ALA A 406 -2.23 0.70 25.38
C ALA A 406 -2.16 2.22 25.54
N GLU A 407 -1.20 2.83 24.89
CA GLU A 407 -1.18 4.28 24.69
C GLU A 407 -2.07 4.54 23.48
N ALA A 408 -3.32 4.89 23.76
CA ALA A 408 -4.20 5.45 22.74
C ALA A 408 -3.49 6.66 22.11
N PRO A 409 -3.48 6.80 20.78
CA PRO A 409 -2.96 8.00 20.15
C PRO A 409 -3.67 9.20 20.76
N LYS A 410 -2.92 10.12 21.39
CA LYS A 410 -3.47 11.41 21.77
C LYS A 410 -4.05 12.05 20.51
N PRO A 411 -5.33 12.47 20.54
CA PRO A 411 -5.87 13.25 19.45
C PRO A 411 -5.01 14.53 19.36
N ASP A 412 -4.41 14.74 18.20
CA ASP A 412 -3.76 16.00 17.88
C ASP A 412 -4.77 17.12 18.06
N ALA A 413 -4.32 18.21 18.66
CA ALA A 413 -5.16 19.37 18.93
C ALA A 413 -5.91 19.79 17.64
N PRO A 414 -7.19 20.17 17.74
CA PRO A 414 -7.96 20.59 16.57
C PRO A 414 -7.23 21.76 15.88
N PRO A 415 -7.23 21.80 14.54
CA PRO A 415 -6.63 22.90 13.80
C PRO A 415 -7.23 24.22 14.29
N ALA A 416 -6.38 25.19 14.53
CA ALA A 416 -6.76 26.52 15.00
C ALA A 416 -7.92 27.04 14.15
N ALA A 417 -9.01 27.47 14.83
CA ALA A 417 -10.20 28.00 14.20
C ALA A 417 -9.81 29.07 13.16
N ALA A 418 -10.33 28.95 11.95
CA ALA A 418 -10.19 29.93 10.91
C ALA A 418 -10.60 31.33 11.45
N PRO A 419 -9.89 32.41 11.14
CA PRO A 419 -10.25 33.74 11.59
C PRO A 419 -11.66 34.08 11.10
N ALA A 420 -12.48 34.60 12.00
CA ALA A 420 -13.84 35.01 11.70
C ALA A 420 -13.86 35.99 10.52
N PRO A 421 -14.87 35.91 9.63
CA PRO A 421 -14.99 36.83 8.51
C PRO A 421 -15.13 38.28 9.02
N GLN A 422 -14.24 39.14 8.54
CA GLN A 422 -14.32 40.58 8.84
C GLN A 422 -15.67 41.14 8.36
N ALA A 423 -16.38 41.82 9.25
CA ALA A 423 -17.62 42.49 8.96
C ALA A 423 -17.40 43.52 7.83
N LYS A 424 -18.26 43.47 6.81
CA LYS A 424 -18.27 44.47 5.75
C LYS A 424 -18.69 45.84 6.37
N PRO A 425 -18.04 46.93 5.99
CA PRO A 425 -18.44 48.24 6.41
C PRO A 425 -19.85 48.60 5.86
N ASP A 426 -20.70 49.18 6.72
CA ASP A 426 -22.02 49.66 6.34
C ASP A 426 -21.96 50.70 5.23
N PRO A 427 -22.91 50.69 4.27
CA PRO A 427 -22.99 51.71 3.26
C PRO A 427 -23.40 53.07 3.88
N ALA A 428 -22.63 54.13 3.56
CA ALA A 428 -22.90 55.48 3.94
C ALA A 428 -24.32 55.92 3.49
N LYS A 429 -25.08 56.55 4.39
CA LYS A 429 -26.36 57.22 4.09
C LYS A 429 -26.08 58.43 3.18
N PRO A 430 -26.88 58.65 2.15
CA PRO A 430 -26.83 59.89 1.38
C PRO A 430 -27.44 61.04 2.19
N GLU A 431 -26.81 62.21 2.12
CA GLU A 431 -27.36 63.50 2.53
C GLU A 431 -28.44 63.96 1.51
#